data_286c4aa664d096168030097c85f3a0d9
#
_entry.id   286c4aa664d096168030097c85f3a0d9
#
_cell.length_a   1.000
_cell.length_b   1.000
_cell.length_c   1.000
_cell.angle_alpha   90.00
_cell.angle_beta   90.00
_cell.angle_gamma   90.00
#
_symmetry.space_group_name_H-M   'P 1'
#
loop_
_entity.id
_entity.type
_entity.pdbx_description
1 polymer ?
#
loop_
_entity_poly.entity_id
_entity_poly.type
_entity_poly.pdbx_seq_one_letter_code
_entity_poly.pdbx_strand_id
1 'polypeptide(L)'
;MEGKRCRECKPGFFNLDLENEFGCTPCFCYGHASECMPARGYSKLQTESVFSKNSERWRAEDEYRRSVDVEHVPLSHSIGVTAPGEEAVYFLAPERYLGDQRASYNHLLQFRLRIGDYDRPIPTATDIILEGGGVSVTNTIFAQQNKIPSNVVRIFHHTIIH
;
A
#
# COMPACT_ATOMS: atom_id res chain seq x y z
N MET A 1 -13.34 8.15 -16.65
CA MET A 1 -13.12 9.15 -17.73
C MET A 1 -14.24 9.01 -18.73
N GLU A 2 -14.68 10.12 -19.33
CA GLU A 2 -15.73 10.17 -20.35
C GLU A 2 -15.38 11.14 -21.49
N GLY A 3 -16.29 11.28 -22.50
CA GLY A 3 -16.05 12.06 -23.69
C GLY A 3 -15.29 11.30 -24.79
N LYS A 4 -15.41 11.76 -26.04
CA LYS A 4 -14.82 11.11 -27.25
C LYS A 4 -13.30 10.94 -27.22
N ARG A 5 -12.58 11.60 -26.32
CA ARG A 5 -11.11 11.54 -26.17
C ARG A 5 -10.69 11.32 -24.73
N CYS A 6 -11.60 10.84 -23.86
CA CYS A 6 -11.33 10.63 -22.42
C CYS A 6 -10.73 11.88 -21.74
N ARG A 7 -11.25 13.07 -22.05
CA ARG A 7 -10.72 14.35 -21.58
C ARG A 7 -11.41 14.89 -20.34
N GLU A 8 -12.43 14.20 -19.86
CA GLU A 8 -13.26 14.64 -18.74
C GLU A 8 -13.38 13.51 -17.71
N CYS A 9 -13.45 13.88 -16.46
CA CYS A 9 -13.80 12.96 -15.39
C CYS A 9 -15.33 12.75 -15.37
N LYS A 10 -15.76 11.53 -15.05
CA LYS A 10 -17.17 11.26 -14.77
C LYS A 10 -17.61 12.04 -13.52
N PRO A 11 -18.93 12.32 -13.37
CA PRO A 11 -19.47 12.85 -12.13
C PRO A 11 -18.99 12.04 -10.91
N GLY A 12 -18.63 12.72 -9.82
CA GLY A 12 -18.02 12.09 -8.65
C GLY A 12 -16.51 11.87 -8.74
N PHE A 13 -15.85 12.32 -9.81
CA PHE A 13 -14.40 12.24 -10.00
C PHE A 13 -13.86 13.59 -10.49
N PHE A 14 -12.60 13.86 -10.17
CA PHE A 14 -11.90 15.10 -10.54
C PHE A 14 -10.42 14.84 -10.82
N ASN A 15 -9.66 15.89 -11.10
CA ASN A 15 -8.21 15.86 -11.26
C ASN A 15 -7.72 14.88 -12.35
N LEU A 16 -8.24 15.06 -13.57
CA LEU A 16 -7.68 14.36 -14.73
C LEU A 16 -6.28 14.90 -15.01
N ASP A 17 -5.28 14.08 -14.78
CA ASP A 17 -3.87 14.42 -14.94
C ASP A 17 -3.11 13.28 -15.60
N LEU A 18 -2.06 13.62 -16.36
CA LEU A 18 -1.17 12.64 -16.99
C LEU A 18 -0.34 11.85 -15.96
N GLU A 19 -0.05 12.47 -14.82
CA GLU A 19 0.67 11.85 -13.72
C GLU A 19 -0.24 11.00 -12.82
N ASN A 20 -1.56 11.07 -13.01
CA ASN A 20 -2.51 10.24 -12.30
C ASN A 20 -2.74 8.95 -13.07
N GLU A 21 -2.13 7.86 -12.64
CA GLU A 21 -2.22 6.56 -13.31
C GLU A 21 -3.67 6.06 -13.45
N PHE A 22 -4.57 6.48 -12.56
CA PHE A 22 -6.01 6.19 -12.62
C PHE A 22 -6.79 7.21 -13.47
N GLY A 23 -6.13 8.24 -13.96
CA GLY A 23 -6.69 9.29 -14.79
C GLY A 23 -7.55 10.30 -14.03
N CYS A 24 -8.42 9.86 -13.13
CA CYS A 24 -9.29 10.72 -12.30
C CYS A 24 -9.33 10.21 -10.86
N THR A 25 -9.40 11.13 -9.91
CA THR A 25 -9.51 10.86 -8.48
C THR A 25 -10.97 10.94 -8.04
N PRO A 26 -11.50 10.05 -7.19
CA PRO A 26 -12.85 10.19 -6.67
C PRO A 26 -12.98 11.40 -5.75
N CYS A 27 -14.17 12.02 -5.75
CA CYS A 27 -14.50 13.12 -4.86
C CYS A 27 -14.59 12.67 -3.40
N PHE A 28 -14.07 13.47 -2.47
CA PHE A 28 -14.07 13.21 -1.02
C PHE A 28 -15.16 14.01 -0.29
N CYS A 29 -16.33 14.07 -0.87
CA CYS A 29 -17.41 14.94 -0.35
C CYS A 29 -18.32 14.23 0.64
N TYR A 30 -18.00 13.04 1.12
CA TYR A 30 -18.76 12.27 2.12
C TYR A 30 -20.28 12.20 1.86
N GLY A 31 -20.69 12.19 0.59
CA GLY A 31 -22.11 12.17 0.20
C GLY A 31 -22.79 13.53 0.16
N HIS A 32 -22.10 14.63 0.52
CA HIS A 32 -22.67 15.97 0.50
C HIS A 32 -22.70 16.60 -0.90
N ALA A 33 -21.81 16.19 -1.79
CA ALA A 33 -21.76 16.63 -3.18
C ALA A 33 -21.23 15.53 -4.08
N SER A 34 -21.65 15.51 -5.34
CA SER A 34 -21.11 14.65 -6.39
C SER A 34 -20.19 15.39 -7.36
N GLU A 35 -20.04 16.70 -7.19
CA GLU A 35 -19.18 17.54 -8.00
C GLU A 35 -18.04 18.09 -7.15
N CYS A 36 -16.82 17.99 -7.65
CA CYS A 36 -15.65 18.53 -7.02
C CYS A 36 -14.62 18.95 -8.08
N MET A 37 -13.74 19.86 -7.70
CA MET A 37 -12.64 20.30 -8.54
C MET A 37 -11.35 20.35 -7.73
N PRO A 38 -10.17 20.25 -8.37
CA PRO A 38 -8.90 20.41 -7.69
C PRO A 38 -8.81 21.78 -7.01
N ALA A 39 -8.41 21.80 -5.75
CA ALA A 39 -8.09 23.05 -5.08
C ALA A 39 -6.81 23.65 -5.68
N ARG A 40 -6.82 24.93 -5.95
CA ARG A 40 -5.64 25.63 -6.47
C ARG A 40 -4.53 25.69 -5.40
N GLY A 41 -3.28 25.51 -5.81
CA GLY A 41 -2.12 25.60 -4.92
C GLY A 41 -1.83 24.31 -4.13
N TYR A 42 -2.51 23.22 -4.43
CA TYR A 42 -2.19 21.89 -3.88
C TYR A 42 -1.53 21.02 -4.94
N SER A 43 -0.47 20.34 -4.55
CA SER A 43 0.20 19.32 -5.36
C SER A 43 -0.17 17.92 -4.85
N LYS A 44 -0.25 16.97 -5.76
CA LYS A 44 -0.38 15.56 -5.39
C LYS A 44 0.95 15.11 -4.79
N LEU A 45 0.90 14.57 -3.58
CA LEU A 45 2.03 13.87 -2.98
C LEU A 45 1.81 12.37 -3.12
N GLN A 46 2.83 11.69 -3.61
CA GLN A 46 2.84 10.23 -3.71
C GLN A 46 4.18 9.74 -3.18
N THR A 47 4.13 8.78 -2.27
CA THR A 47 5.31 8.08 -1.77
C THR A 47 5.23 6.65 -2.24
N GLU A 48 6.23 6.20 -2.99
CA GLU A 48 6.25 4.85 -3.54
C GLU A 48 7.62 4.18 -3.39
N SER A 49 7.63 2.86 -3.42
CA SER A 49 8.80 2.02 -3.53
C SER A 49 8.70 1.20 -4.80
N VAL A 50 9.65 1.40 -5.70
CA VAL A 50 9.68 0.71 -7.01
C VAL A 50 10.75 -0.37 -7.08
N PHE A 51 11.65 -0.44 -6.10
CA PHE A 51 12.70 -1.45 -5.97
C PHE A 51 13.55 -1.68 -7.22
N SER A 52 13.75 -0.64 -8.04
CA SER A 52 14.46 -0.78 -9.30
C SER A 52 15.96 -1.01 -9.14
N LYS A 53 16.57 -0.55 -8.03
CA LYS A 53 18.02 -0.59 -7.82
C LYS A 53 18.45 -1.35 -6.56
N ASN A 54 17.64 -1.30 -5.51
CA ASN A 54 17.97 -1.90 -4.21
C ASN A 54 16.69 -2.03 -3.35
N SER A 55 16.82 -2.48 -2.12
CA SER A 55 15.72 -2.61 -1.16
C SER A 55 15.18 -1.28 -0.63
N GLU A 56 15.72 -0.13 -1.06
CA GLU A 56 15.25 1.21 -0.70
C GLU A 56 15.15 1.44 0.82
N ARG A 57 16.03 0.80 1.59
CA ARG A 57 16.09 0.80 3.06
C ARG A 57 14.90 0.13 3.76
N TRP A 58 14.10 -0.65 3.06
CA TRP A 58 13.15 -1.53 3.71
C TRP A 58 13.91 -2.57 4.53
N ARG A 59 13.39 -2.87 5.69
CA ARG A 59 13.91 -3.88 6.61
C ARG A 59 12.84 -4.91 6.88
N ALA A 60 13.19 -6.00 7.55
CA ALA A 60 12.23 -6.97 8.03
C ALA A 60 12.60 -7.43 9.44
N GLU A 61 11.60 -7.72 10.23
CA GLU A 61 11.72 -8.26 11.58
C GLU A 61 10.68 -9.34 11.79
N ASP A 62 11.01 -10.32 12.63
CA ASP A 62 10.03 -11.29 13.09
C ASP A 62 9.17 -10.72 14.23
N GLU A 63 8.20 -11.51 14.71
CA GLU A 63 7.33 -11.11 15.82
C GLU A 63 8.05 -10.83 17.13
N TYR A 64 9.29 -11.31 17.28
CA TYR A 64 10.15 -11.04 18.43
C TYR A 64 11.12 -9.86 18.22
N ARG A 65 10.91 -9.09 17.14
CA ARG A 65 11.76 -7.96 16.73
C ARG A 65 13.20 -8.35 16.39
N ARG A 66 13.44 -9.60 16.00
CA ARG A 66 14.74 -10.05 15.48
C ARG A 66 14.80 -9.69 14.00
N SER A 67 15.93 -9.10 13.59
CA SER A 67 16.14 -8.71 12.19
C SER A 67 16.16 -9.94 11.28
N VAL A 68 15.45 -9.83 10.16
CA VAL A 68 15.43 -10.81 9.07
C VAL A 68 16.01 -10.15 7.83
N ASP A 69 16.84 -10.88 7.09
CA ASP A 69 17.47 -10.35 5.88
C ASP A 69 16.44 -10.11 4.78
N VAL A 70 16.50 -8.93 4.19
CA VAL A 70 15.67 -8.52 3.05
C VAL A 70 16.48 -8.69 1.77
N GLU A 71 16.04 -9.59 0.92
CA GLU A 71 16.60 -9.81 -0.40
C GLU A 71 15.99 -8.84 -1.41
N HIS A 72 16.83 -8.20 -2.21
CA HIS A 72 16.38 -7.42 -3.38
C HIS A 72 16.35 -8.32 -4.62
N VAL A 73 15.23 -8.35 -5.33
CA VAL A 73 15.02 -9.16 -6.53
C VAL A 73 14.89 -8.24 -7.75
N PRO A 74 16.02 -7.94 -8.46
CA PRO A 74 16.04 -6.94 -9.52
C PRO A 74 15.09 -7.24 -10.69
N LEU A 75 14.96 -8.51 -11.07
CA LEU A 75 14.13 -8.92 -12.20
C LEU A 75 12.64 -8.65 -12.03
N SER A 76 12.15 -8.68 -10.80
CA SER A 76 10.75 -8.43 -10.48
C SER A 76 10.51 -7.06 -9.84
N HIS A 77 11.57 -6.25 -9.69
CA HIS A 77 11.49 -4.97 -9.00
C HIS A 77 10.80 -5.12 -7.65
N SER A 78 11.28 -6.04 -6.84
CA SER A 78 10.65 -6.37 -5.55
C SER A 78 11.68 -6.65 -4.47
N ILE A 79 11.18 -6.74 -3.26
CA ILE A 79 11.94 -7.25 -2.12
C ILE A 79 11.28 -8.52 -1.60
N GLY A 80 12.07 -9.39 -1.04
CA GLY A 80 11.61 -10.65 -0.45
C GLY A 80 12.25 -10.91 0.90
N VAL A 81 11.62 -11.76 1.66
CA VAL A 81 12.17 -12.37 2.86
C VAL A 81 11.89 -13.86 2.84
N THR A 82 12.80 -14.63 3.39
CA THR A 82 12.57 -16.03 3.71
C THR A 82 12.40 -16.13 5.22
N ALA A 83 11.22 -16.52 5.66
CA ALA A 83 10.97 -16.71 7.08
C ALA A 83 11.87 -17.85 7.61
N PRO A 84 12.58 -17.63 8.72
CA PRO A 84 13.50 -18.65 9.28
C PRO A 84 12.76 -19.82 9.93
N GLY A 85 11.44 -19.71 10.13
CA GLY A 85 10.58 -20.69 10.78
C GLY A 85 9.12 -20.44 10.48
N GLU A 86 8.25 -20.81 11.41
CA GLU A 86 6.79 -20.59 11.33
C GLU A 86 6.36 -19.20 11.86
N GLU A 87 7.30 -18.39 12.36
CA GLU A 87 7.01 -17.09 12.90
C GLU A 87 6.60 -16.10 11.82
N ALA A 88 5.73 -15.15 12.19
CA ALA A 88 5.37 -14.05 11.32
C ALA A 88 6.57 -13.13 11.09
N VAL A 89 6.76 -12.71 9.84
CA VAL A 89 7.77 -11.73 9.46
C VAL A 89 7.09 -10.50 8.87
N TYR A 90 7.49 -9.33 9.36
CA TYR A 90 6.95 -8.04 8.96
C TYR A 90 7.98 -7.22 8.21
N PHE A 91 7.60 -6.63 7.09
CA PHE A 91 8.39 -5.59 6.45
C PHE A 91 8.21 -4.25 7.18
N LEU A 92 9.32 -3.61 7.50
CA LEU A 92 9.35 -2.29 8.11
C LEU A 92 9.61 -1.24 7.04
N ALA A 93 8.69 -0.29 6.95
CA ALA A 93 8.80 0.80 6.00
C ALA A 93 9.97 1.73 6.31
N PRO A 94 10.68 2.24 5.30
CA PRO A 94 11.76 3.20 5.50
C PRO A 94 11.24 4.57 5.90
N GLU A 95 12.15 5.42 6.34
CA GLU A 95 11.92 6.73 6.95
C GLU A 95 10.97 7.64 6.15
N ARG A 96 10.97 7.55 4.80
CA ARG A 96 10.08 8.33 3.94
C ARG A 96 8.58 8.02 4.10
N TYR A 97 8.24 6.89 4.71
CA TYR A 97 6.87 6.50 5.05
C TYR A 97 6.52 6.77 6.52
N LEU A 98 7.47 7.31 7.28
CA LEU A 98 7.33 7.54 8.71
C LEU A 98 7.21 9.05 9.01
N GLY A 99 7.06 9.39 10.29
CA GLY A 99 6.95 10.76 10.75
C GLY A 99 5.55 11.35 10.55
N ASP A 100 5.45 12.63 10.23
CA ASP A 100 4.16 13.31 10.05
C ASP A 100 3.47 12.89 8.76
N GLN A 101 2.55 11.96 8.87
CA GLN A 101 1.77 11.40 7.76
C GLN A 101 0.33 11.97 7.71
N ARG A 102 0.04 13.10 8.34
CA ARG A 102 -1.30 13.74 8.31
C ARG A 102 -1.80 14.01 6.89
N ALA A 103 -0.89 14.24 5.95
CA ALA A 103 -1.22 14.40 4.55
C ALA A 103 -1.76 13.10 3.88
N SER A 104 -1.54 11.94 4.52
CA SER A 104 -2.06 10.65 4.04
C SER A 104 -3.47 10.31 4.53
N TYR A 105 -4.07 11.19 5.34
CA TYR A 105 -5.42 10.99 5.85
C TYR A 105 -6.42 10.75 4.71
N ASN A 106 -7.22 9.71 4.82
CA ASN A 106 -8.19 9.28 3.80
C ASN A 106 -7.55 8.96 2.42
N HIS A 107 -6.27 8.61 2.40
CA HIS A 107 -5.58 8.14 1.21
C HIS A 107 -5.45 6.61 1.17
N LEU A 108 -5.07 6.08 0.02
CA LEU A 108 -4.91 4.65 -0.18
C LEU A 108 -3.47 4.22 0.14
N LEU A 109 -3.34 3.16 0.93
CA LEU A 109 -2.15 2.33 0.99
C LEU A 109 -2.33 1.19 -0.04
N GLN A 110 -1.45 1.13 -1.02
CA GLN A 110 -1.48 0.11 -2.05
C GLN A 110 -0.16 -0.65 -2.08
N PHE A 111 -0.22 -1.96 -2.13
CA PHE A 111 0.96 -2.78 -2.31
C PHE A 111 0.62 -4.06 -3.08
N ARG A 112 1.66 -4.69 -3.62
CA ARG A 112 1.57 -6.00 -4.28
C ARG A 112 2.31 -7.02 -3.44
N LEU A 113 1.68 -8.14 -3.19
CA LEU A 113 2.29 -9.24 -2.45
C LEU A 113 2.27 -10.53 -3.29
N ARG A 114 3.36 -11.25 -3.23
CA ARG A 114 3.47 -12.62 -3.74
C ARG A 114 4.03 -13.50 -2.64
N ILE A 115 3.39 -14.62 -2.42
CA ILE A 115 3.88 -15.67 -1.52
C ILE A 115 4.54 -16.74 -2.39
N GLY A 116 5.72 -17.21 -1.99
CA GLY A 116 6.46 -18.25 -2.69
C GLY A 116 5.77 -19.62 -2.63
N ASP A 117 6.36 -20.62 -3.30
CA ASP A 117 5.79 -21.97 -3.48
C ASP A 117 5.88 -22.86 -2.23
N TYR A 118 6.41 -22.35 -1.15
CA TYR A 118 6.53 -23.09 0.08
C TYR A 118 5.21 -23.10 0.83
N ASP A 119 4.85 -24.29 1.27
CA ASP A 119 3.73 -24.66 2.11
C ASP A 119 2.73 -23.59 2.55
N ARG A 120 1.52 -23.98 2.76
CA ARG A 120 0.35 -23.13 3.02
C ARG A 120 0.70 -21.91 3.88
N PRO A 121 0.55 -20.67 3.35
CA PRO A 121 0.73 -19.49 4.17
C PRO A 121 -0.17 -19.58 5.39
N ILE A 122 0.41 -19.43 6.57
CA ILE A 122 -0.35 -19.37 7.82
C ILE A 122 -0.87 -17.94 7.94
N PRO A 123 -2.19 -17.71 7.92
CA PRO A 123 -2.72 -16.36 8.13
C PRO A 123 -2.34 -15.86 9.52
N THR A 124 -1.80 -14.66 9.59
CA THR A 124 -1.60 -13.99 10.88
C THR A 124 -2.88 -13.31 11.34
N ALA A 125 -3.00 -13.04 12.62
CA ALA A 125 -4.09 -12.23 13.16
C ALA A 125 -3.93 -10.74 12.81
N THR A 126 -2.74 -10.34 12.39
CA THR A 126 -2.37 -8.94 12.13
C THR A 126 -1.44 -8.90 10.93
N ASP A 127 -1.92 -8.39 9.81
CA ASP A 127 -1.16 -8.31 8.56
C ASP A 127 -0.56 -6.91 8.31
N ILE A 128 -1.23 -5.86 8.79
CA ILE A 128 -0.76 -4.49 8.76
C ILE A 128 -0.76 -3.92 10.16
N ILE A 129 0.34 -3.26 10.53
CA ILE A 129 0.51 -2.56 11.80
C ILE A 129 0.91 -1.12 11.49
N LEU A 130 0.15 -0.16 12.01
CA LEU A 130 0.47 1.27 11.98
C LEU A 130 0.68 1.74 13.41
N GLU A 131 1.87 2.21 13.72
CA GLU A 131 2.23 2.68 15.06
C GLU A 131 2.57 4.17 15.01
N GLY A 132 1.99 4.97 15.88
CA GLY A 132 2.27 6.40 15.99
C GLY A 132 1.54 7.07 17.14
N GLY A 133 2.11 8.13 17.69
CA GLY A 133 1.48 8.90 18.78
C GLY A 133 1.13 8.10 20.03
N GLY A 134 1.81 6.96 20.29
CA GLY A 134 1.50 6.06 21.38
C GLY A 134 0.31 5.13 21.12
N VAL A 135 -0.20 5.09 19.89
CA VAL A 135 -1.32 4.23 19.46
C VAL A 135 -0.83 3.25 18.40
N SER A 136 -1.32 2.03 18.46
CA SER A 136 -1.13 1.02 17.41
C SER A 136 -2.48 0.65 16.81
N VAL A 137 -2.56 0.72 15.48
CA VAL A 137 -3.73 0.30 14.71
C VAL A 137 -3.33 -0.89 13.85
N THR A 138 -4.11 -1.95 13.94
CA THR A 138 -3.84 -3.20 13.22
C THR A 138 -4.97 -3.55 12.29
N ASN A 139 -4.65 -4.21 11.19
CA ASN A 139 -5.66 -4.74 10.28
C ASN A 139 -5.25 -6.10 9.74
N THR A 140 -6.26 -6.92 9.44
CA THR A 140 -6.12 -8.24 8.85
C THR A 140 -6.56 -8.19 7.39
N ILE A 141 -5.64 -8.47 6.47
CA ILE A 141 -5.93 -8.54 5.03
C ILE A 141 -6.27 -9.97 4.63
N PHE A 142 -5.63 -10.92 5.29
CA PHE A 142 -5.68 -12.34 4.99
C PHE A 142 -6.62 -13.08 5.95
N ALA A 143 -7.88 -12.63 6.07
CA ALA A 143 -8.88 -13.40 6.78
C ALA A 143 -8.96 -14.83 6.22
N GLN A 144 -9.27 -15.83 7.06
CA GLN A 144 -9.27 -17.26 6.72
C GLN A 144 -10.00 -17.63 5.42
N GLN A 145 -10.86 -16.76 4.92
CA GLN A 145 -11.61 -16.95 3.66
C GLN A 145 -10.86 -16.48 2.40
N ASN A 146 -9.83 -15.65 2.55
CA ASN A 146 -9.05 -15.12 1.44
C ASN A 146 -7.71 -15.84 1.34
N LYS A 147 -7.72 -17.13 1.03
CA LYS A 147 -6.48 -17.86 0.72
C LYS A 147 -5.77 -17.17 -0.41
N ILE A 148 -4.55 -16.69 -0.17
CA ILE A 148 -3.67 -16.22 -1.23
C ILE A 148 -3.11 -17.47 -1.89
N PRO A 149 -3.42 -17.73 -3.16
CA PRO A 149 -2.75 -18.83 -3.86
C PRO A 149 -1.27 -18.46 -3.99
N SER A 150 -0.41 -19.45 -3.78
CA SER A 150 1.03 -19.32 -4.04
C SER A 150 1.27 -18.82 -5.47
N ASN A 151 2.32 -18.03 -5.67
CA ASN A 151 2.74 -17.46 -6.97
C ASN A 151 1.78 -16.49 -7.67
N VAL A 152 0.74 -16.02 -7.02
CA VAL A 152 -0.14 -15.00 -7.59
C VAL A 152 0.18 -13.64 -6.98
N VAL A 153 0.47 -12.66 -7.82
CA VAL A 153 0.58 -11.26 -7.41
C VAL A 153 -0.82 -10.71 -7.17
N ARG A 154 -1.09 -10.20 -5.98
CA ARG A 154 -2.33 -9.50 -5.68
C ARG A 154 -2.05 -8.06 -5.33
N ILE A 155 -2.95 -7.19 -5.72
CA ILE A 155 -2.94 -5.77 -5.36
C ILE A 155 -3.92 -5.60 -4.21
N PHE A 156 -3.43 -5.03 -3.12
CA PHE A 156 -4.24 -4.70 -1.96
C PHE A 156 -4.42 -3.19 -1.90
N HIS A 157 -5.67 -2.78 -1.77
CA HIS A 157 -6.03 -1.38 -1.56
C HIS A 157 -6.55 -1.25 -0.14
N HIS A 158 -5.95 -0.38 0.63
CA HIS A 158 -6.38 -0.11 1.99
C HIS A 158 -6.50 1.39 2.22
N THR A 159 -7.63 1.84 2.74
CA THR A 159 -7.83 3.25 3.09
C THR A 159 -7.29 3.48 4.50
N ILE A 160 -6.36 4.41 4.65
CA ILE A 160 -5.85 4.81 5.95
C ILE A 160 -6.86 5.78 6.55
N ILE A 161 -7.49 5.37 7.64
CA ILE A 161 -8.42 6.18 8.42
C ILE A 161 -7.77 6.40 9.79
N HIS A 162 -7.63 7.65 10.19
CA HIS A 162 -7.19 8.04 11.53
C HIS A 162 -8.38 8.42 12.39
#